data_591d6850d6f1c54691a70a7d3cd13ed0
#
_entry.id   591d6850d6f1c54691a70a7d3cd13ed0
#
_cell.length_a   1.000
_cell.length_b   1.000
_cell.length_c   1.000
_cell.angle_alpha   90.00
_cell.angle_beta   90.00
_cell.angle_gamma   90.00
#
_symmetry.space_group_name_H-M   'P 1'
#
loop_
_entity.id
_entity.type
_entity.pdbx_description
1 polymer ?
#
loop_
_entity_poly.entity_id
_entity_poly.type
_entity_poly.pdbx_seq_one_letter_code
_entity_poly.pdbx_strand_id
1 'polypeptide(L)'
;GKVPVMHFFDGFRTSHEQQKISVWDYDELRSMVDWDAVKRFRENALNPNHPHSMGSAEQPETFFQHREACNKNYDDTVEIVAKYMDMVSEKTGKTPHYKPFNSYGAEDAEEVIVAMGSVCDAIEEAIDYANANGKKTGLVVVRLYRPFSRKYFLEALPDTVKRIAVLDRTKEPGSMGEPLLLDVTAAIKDSKFNDVLVTGGRYG
;
A
#
# COMPACT_ATOMS: atom_id res chain seq x y z
N GLY A 1 -1.35 -14.23 -5.43
CA GLY A 1 -0.15 -13.86 -4.66
C GLY A 1 0.38 -14.94 -3.72
N LYS A 2 -0.45 -15.93 -3.36
CA LYS A 2 -0.13 -16.97 -2.37
C LYS A 2 0.25 -16.38 -0.99
N VAL A 3 -0.25 -15.21 -0.67
CA VAL A 3 -0.09 -14.53 0.62
C VAL A 3 -1.46 -14.18 1.18
N PRO A 4 -1.62 -14.11 2.51
CA PRO A 4 -2.83 -13.56 3.09
C PRO A 4 -2.96 -12.08 2.76
N VAL A 5 -4.19 -11.61 2.54
CA VAL A 5 -4.48 -10.20 2.28
C VAL A 5 -5.37 -9.68 3.40
N MET A 6 -4.98 -8.57 4.00
CA MET A 6 -5.79 -7.84 4.96
C MET A 6 -6.17 -6.49 4.34
N HIS A 7 -7.44 -6.32 4.03
CA HIS A 7 -8.02 -5.04 3.68
C HIS A 7 -8.51 -4.36 4.94
N PHE A 8 -8.15 -3.10 5.14
CA PHE A 8 -8.56 -2.32 6.31
C PHE A 8 -8.92 -0.89 5.92
N PHE A 9 -9.74 -0.27 6.73
CA PHE A 9 -10.17 1.13 6.60
C PHE A 9 -10.43 1.71 8.00
N ASP A 10 -10.47 3.03 8.08
CA ASP A 10 -10.74 3.72 9.35
C ASP A 10 -12.14 3.40 9.86
N GLY A 11 -12.24 3.03 11.14
CA GLY A 11 -13.50 2.74 11.79
C GLY A 11 -14.27 3.99 12.18
N PHE A 12 -15.39 3.81 12.86
CA PHE A 12 -16.32 4.79 13.40
C PHE A 12 -16.84 5.76 12.35
N ARG A 13 -16.15 6.87 12.05
CA ARG A 13 -16.63 7.85 11.06
C ARG A 13 -16.83 7.23 9.69
N THR A 14 -15.77 6.73 9.08
CA THR A 14 -15.82 6.11 7.75
C THR A 14 -16.83 4.97 7.66
N SER A 15 -16.95 4.16 8.72
CA SER A 15 -17.90 3.05 8.75
C SER A 15 -19.36 3.45 9.00
N HIS A 16 -19.64 4.68 9.47
CA HIS A 16 -20.97 5.18 9.78
C HIS A 16 -21.46 6.27 8.81
N GLU A 17 -20.59 6.79 7.97
CA GLU A 17 -20.97 7.76 6.94
C GLU A 17 -21.80 7.10 5.85
N GLN A 18 -22.87 7.80 5.44
CA GLN A 18 -23.69 7.38 4.31
C GLN A 18 -23.11 7.93 3.03
N GLN A 19 -22.63 7.04 2.16
CA GLN A 19 -22.06 7.42 0.87
C GLN A 19 -22.74 6.66 -0.27
N LYS A 20 -22.89 7.34 -1.40
CA LYS A 20 -23.33 6.71 -2.65
C LYS A 20 -22.15 5.99 -3.28
N ILE A 21 -22.30 4.69 -3.51
CA ILE A 21 -21.29 3.86 -4.17
C ILE A 21 -21.85 3.24 -5.44
N SER A 22 -20.98 2.93 -6.39
CA SER A 22 -21.27 2.06 -7.52
C SER A 22 -20.88 0.62 -7.16
N VAL A 23 -21.75 -0.32 -7.41
CA VAL A 23 -21.51 -1.74 -7.16
C VAL A 23 -21.42 -2.45 -8.51
N TRP A 24 -20.38 -3.24 -8.71
CA TRP A 24 -20.26 -4.07 -9.91
C TRP A 24 -21.11 -5.33 -9.78
N ASP A 25 -21.58 -5.82 -10.91
CA ASP A 25 -22.26 -7.12 -10.95
C ASP A 25 -21.25 -8.28 -10.84
N TYR A 26 -21.77 -9.48 -10.63
CA TYR A 26 -20.94 -10.67 -10.46
C TYR A 26 -20.20 -11.08 -11.75
N ASP A 27 -20.72 -10.76 -12.93
CA ASP A 27 -20.07 -11.11 -14.19
C ASP A 27 -18.86 -10.19 -14.43
N GLU A 28 -18.97 -8.92 -14.07
CA GLU A 28 -17.84 -7.99 -14.07
C GLU A 28 -16.73 -8.43 -13.11
N LEU A 29 -17.09 -8.78 -11.87
CA LEU A 29 -16.13 -9.28 -10.89
C LEU A 29 -15.50 -10.59 -11.34
N ARG A 30 -16.30 -11.50 -11.93
CA ARG A 30 -15.84 -12.78 -12.44
C ARG A 30 -14.77 -12.64 -13.52
N SER A 31 -14.87 -11.59 -14.34
CA SER A 31 -13.89 -11.30 -15.40
C SER A 31 -12.49 -10.94 -14.85
N MET A 32 -12.42 -10.50 -13.59
CA MET A 32 -11.17 -10.13 -12.92
C MET A 32 -10.51 -11.30 -12.17
N VAL A 33 -11.18 -12.44 -12.04
CA VAL A 33 -10.67 -13.59 -11.29
C VAL A 33 -9.65 -14.36 -12.12
N ASP A 34 -8.48 -14.64 -11.56
CA ASP A 34 -7.52 -15.61 -12.11
C ASP A 34 -8.00 -17.04 -11.79
N TRP A 35 -8.79 -17.62 -12.71
CA TRP A 35 -9.37 -18.95 -12.55
C TRP A 35 -8.31 -20.05 -12.53
N ASP A 36 -7.18 -19.86 -13.19
CA ASP A 36 -6.08 -20.82 -13.16
C ASP A 36 -5.40 -20.82 -11.79
N ALA A 37 -5.26 -19.65 -11.15
CA ALA A 37 -4.77 -19.58 -9.77
C ALA A 37 -5.75 -20.26 -8.80
N VAL A 38 -7.07 -20.06 -8.98
CA VAL A 38 -8.10 -20.75 -8.18
C VAL A 38 -8.01 -22.26 -8.37
N LYS A 39 -7.84 -22.74 -9.59
CA LYS A 39 -7.70 -24.16 -9.89
C LYS A 39 -6.45 -24.75 -9.21
N ARG A 40 -5.29 -24.12 -9.40
CA ARG A 40 -4.05 -24.54 -8.73
C ARG A 40 -4.17 -24.57 -7.20
N PHE A 41 -4.85 -23.60 -6.62
CA PHE A 41 -5.10 -23.58 -5.17
C PHE A 41 -5.95 -24.77 -4.72
N ARG A 42 -7.02 -25.10 -5.47
CA ARG A 42 -7.90 -26.23 -5.16
C ARG A 42 -7.20 -27.58 -5.33
N GLU A 43 -6.28 -27.70 -6.29
CA GLU A 43 -5.48 -28.90 -6.50
C GLU A 43 -4.54 -29.22 -5.31
N ASN A 44 -4.19 -28.19 -4.52
CA ASN A 44 -3.41 -28.37 -3.27
C ASN A 44 -4.27 -28.79 -2.05
N ALA A 45 -5.59 -28.94 -2.20
CA ALA A 45 -6.41 -29.43 -1.11
C ALA A 45 -6.04 -30.87 -0.72
N LEU A 46 -6.24 -31.22 0.55
CA LEU A 46 -6.00 -32.58 1.02
C LEU A 46 -6.81 -33.58 0.21
N ASN A 47 -6.12 -34.56 -0.36
CA ASN A 47 -6.72 -35.58 -1.22
C ASN A 47 -6.17 -36.93 -0.87
N PRO A 48 -7.01 -37.95 -0.49
CA PRO A 48 -6.56 -39.27 -0.11
C PRO A 48 -5.84 -40.02 -1.24
N ASN A 49 -6.09 -39.65 -2.51
CA ASN A 49 -5.37 -40.26 -3.66
C ASN A 49 -3.97 -39.67 -3.86
N HIS A 50 -3.69 -38.48 -3.28
CA HIS A 50 -2.42 -37.78 -3.30
C HIS A 50 -2.13 -37.25 -1.90
N PRO A 51 -1.86 -38.13 -0.91
CA PRO A 51 -1.70 -37.72 0.48
C PRO A 51 -0.43 -36.91 0.68
N HIS A 52 -0.55 -35.81 1.42
CA HIS A 52 0.57 -35.01 1.90
C HIS A 52 0.22 -34.35 3.23
N SER A 53 1.23 -33.97 4.00
CA SER A 53 1.04 -33.26 5.27
C SER A 53 0.95 -31.77 5.05
N MET A 54 0.00 -31.13 5.74
CA MET A 54 -0.15 -29.67 5.78
C MET A 54 -0.27 -29.20 7.22
N GLY A 55 0.35 -28.09 7.56
CA GLY A 55 0.21 -27.47 8.88
C GLY A 55 0.88 -28.20 10.04
N SER A 56 1.88 -29.04 9.77
CA SER A 56 2.72 -29.64 10.81
C SER A 56 3.72 -28.63 11.39
N ALA A 57 4.21 -28.92 12.62
CA ALA A 57 5.32 -28.19 13.19
C ALA A 57 6.59 -28.43 12.36
N GLU A 58 7.33 -27.39 12.10
CA GLU A 58 8.60 -27.45 11.37
C GLU A 58 9.78 -27.50 12.34
N GLN A 59 10.77 -28.30 12.00
CA GLN A 59 12.03 -28.35 12.76
C GLN A 59 12.87 -27.11 12.45
N PRO A 60 13.73 -26.67 13.39
CA PRO A 60 14.57 -25.48 13.19
C PRO A 60 15.40 -25.53 11.89
N GLU A 61 15.84 -26.72 11.49
CA GLU A 61 16.68 -26.94 10.31
C GLU A 61 15.97 -26.61 8.99
N THR A 62 14.64 -26.67 8.96
CA THR A 62 13.83 -26.42 7.75
C THR A 62 13.05 -25.13 7.80
N PHE A 63 12.72 -24.63 8.99
CA PHE A 63 11.88 -23.44 9.19
C PHE A 63 12.48 -22.20 8.53
N PHE A 64 13.77 -21.95 8.69
CA PHE A 64 14.45 -20.80 8.11
C PHE A 64 14.32 -20.78 6.59
N GLN A 65 14.63 -21.93 5.94
CA GLN A 65 14.56 -22.05 4.48
C GLN A 65 13.13 -21.86 3.96
N HIS A 66 12.13 -22.39 4.65
CA HIS A 66 10.72 -22.20 4.28
C HIS A 66 10.29 -20.75 4.44
N ARG A 67 10.74 -20.07 5.50
CA ARG A 67 10.46 -18.64 5.70
C ARG A 67 11.10 -17.77 4.61
N GLU A 68 12.34 -18.04 4.25
CA GLU A 68 13.02 -17.34 3.16
C GLU A 68 12.35 -17.61 1.79
N ALA A 69 11.90 -18.83 1.54
CA ALA A 69 11.19 -19.18 0.32
C ALA A 69 9.86 -18.39 0.12
N CYS A 70 9.26 -17.88 1.20
CA CYS A 70 8.08 -17.04 1.12
C CYS A 70 8.36 -15.65 0.51
N ASN A 71 9.59 -15.15 0.56
CA ASN A 71 9.94 -13.80 0.12
C ASN A 71 9.48 -13.53 -1.31
N LYS A 72 9.70 -14.49 -2.22
CA LYS A 72 9.24 -14.38 -3.60
C LYS A 72 7.74 -14.09 -3.72
N ASN A 73 6.90 -14.69 -2.88
CA ASN A 73 5.45 -14.46 -2.95
C ASN A 73 5.08 -13.02 -2.54
N TYR A 74 5.80 -12.44 -1.59
CA TYR A 74 5.62 -11.06 -1.17
C TYR A 74 6.13 -10.08 -2.25
N ASP A 75 7.27 -10.36 -2.87
CA ASP A 75 7.81 -9.56 -3.97
C ASP A 75 6.86 -9.54 -5.17
N ASP A 76 6.37 -10.72 -5.59
CA ASP A 76 5.42 -10.86 -6.70
C ASP A 76 4.07 -10.15 -6.38
N THR A 77 3.68 -10.08 -5.10
CA THR A 77 2.39 -9.49 -4.69
C THR A 77 2.29 -8.01 -5.05
N VAL A 78 3.38 -7.25 -5.01
CA VAL A 78 3.37 -5.82 -5.35
C VAL A 78 2.88 -5.60 -6.78
N GLU A 79 3.44 -6.33 -7.74
CA GLU A 79 3.07 -6.19 -9.15
C GLU A 79 1.67 -6.76 -9.43
N ILE A 80 1.26 -7.81 -8.72
CA ILE A 80 -0.10 -8.34 -8.79
C ILE A 80 -1.11 -7.28 -8.32
N VAL A 81 -0.86 -6.64 -7.18
CA VAL A 81 -1.74 -5.59 -6.65
C VAL A 81 -1.76 -4.39 -7.60
N ALA A 82 -0.62 -3.94 -8.11
CA ALA A 82 -0.56 -2.84 -9.09
C ALA A 82 -1.40 -3.14 -10.33
N LYS A 83 -1.32 -4.36 -10.88
CA LYS A 83 -2.14 -4.81 -12.01
C LYS A 83 -3.64 -4.72 -11.70
N TYR A 84 -4.07 -5.19 -10.53
CA TYR A 84 -5.49 -5.13 -10.16
C TYR A 84 -5.97 -3.70 -9.87
N MET A 85 -5.13 -2.85 -9.30
CA MET A 85 -5.41 -1.42 -9.15
C MET A 85 -5.63 -0.74 -10.50
N ASP A 86 -4.83 -1.09 -11.50
CA ASP A 86 -4.95 -0.60 -12.86
C ASP A 86 -6.28 -1.07 -13.51
N MET A 87 -6.59 -2.37 -13.43
CA MET A 87 -7.86 -2.92 -13.91
C MET A 87 -9.09 -2.26 -13.26
N VAL A 88 -9.03 -1.98 -11.95
CA VAL A 88 -10.08 -1.25 -11.23
C VAL A 88 -10.22 0.17 -11.77
N SER A 89 -9.11 0.84 -11.98
CA SER A 89 -9.09 2.22 -12.49
C SER A 89 -9.68 2.31 -13.90
N GLU A 90 -9.33 1.39 -14.78
CA GLU A 90 -9.92 1.29 -16.13
C GLU A 90 -11.43 1.10 -16.06
N LYS A 91 -11.91 0.16 -15.24
CA LYS A 91 -13.34 -0.13 -15.11
C LYS A 91 -14.14 1.04 -14.52
N THR A 92 -13.54 1.82 -13.63
CA THR A 92 -14.19 2.96 -12.96
C THR A 92 -13.96 4.29 -13.67
N GLY A 93 -13.10 4.32 -14.70
CA GLY A 93 -12.69 5.55 -15.37
C GLY A 93 -11.87 6.47 -14.46
N LYS A 94 -11.23 5.93 -13.42
CA LYS A 94 -10.44 6.73 -12.46
C LYS A 94 -9.14 7.22 -13.11
N THR A 95 -8.94 8.53 -13.06
CA THR A 95 -7.72 9.18 -13.54
C THR A 95 -7.21 10.15 -12.45
N PRO A 96 -5.93 10.11 -12.08
CA PRO A 96 -4.94 9.07 -12.46
C PRO A 96 -5.31 7.70 -11.89
N HIS A 97 -4.79 6.64 -12.51
CA HIS A 97 -5.00 5.27 -12.06
C HIS A 97 -4.49 5.04 -10.63
N TYR A 98 -5.16 4.15 -9.92
CA TYR A 98 -4.67 3.70 -8.62
C TYR A 98 -3.34 2.96 -8.77
N LYS A 99 -2.44 3.23 -7.84
CA LYS A 99 -1.11 2.61 -7.71
C LYS A 99 -0.85 2.26 -6.26
N PRO A 100 0.14 1.41 -5.95
CA PRO A 100 0.57 1.17 -4.57
C PRO A 100 0.85 2.46 -3.79
N PHE A 101 1.36 3.48 -4.47
CA PHE A 101 1.53 4.85 -3.98
C PHE A 101 1.07 5.82 -5.06
N ASN A 102 0.17 6.72 -4.72
CA ASN A 102 -0.27 7.79 -5.62
C ASN A 102 0.22 9.14 -5.12
N SER A 103 0.74 9.95 -6.03
CA SER A 103 1.04 11.37 -5.77
C SER A 103 -0.18 12.24 -6.03
N TYR A 104 -0.30 13.33 -5.27
CA TYR A 104 -1.31 14.38 -5.42
C TYR A 104 -0.68 15.74 -5.14
N GLY A 105 -1.21 16.82 -5.75
CA GLY A 105 -0.78 18.20 -5.55
C GLY A 105 0.20 18.68 -6.60
N ALA A 106 1.15 19.54 -6.22
CA ALA A 106 2.09 20.14 -7.16
C ALA A 106 3.10 19.11 -7.70
N GLU A 107 3.28 19.06 -9.02
CA GLU A 107 4.27 18.17 -9.66
C GLU A 107 5.72 18.50 -9.23
N ASP A 108 5.97 19.78 -8.91
CA ASP A 108 7.23 20.28 -8.41
C ASP A 108 7.21 20.54 -6.89
N ALA A 109 6.45 19.73 -6.14
CA ALA A 109 6.35 19.89 -4.71
C ALA A 109 7.71 19.81 -4.00
N GLU A 110 7.98 20.76 -3.11
CA GLU A 110 9.17 20.80 -2.26
C GLU A 110 8.90 20.23 -0.86
N GLU A 111 7.64 20.20 -0.46
CA GLU A 111 7.15 19.65 0.81
C GLU A 111 6.09 18.60 0.50
N VAL A 112 6.30 17.39 0.99
CA VAL A 112 5.42 16.25 0.73
C VAL A 112 4.95 15.65 2.05
N ILE A 113 3.64 15.43 2.16
CA ILE A 113 3.06 14.61 3.23
C ILE A 113 2.97 13.17 2.73
N VAL A 114 3.27 12.20 3.58
CA VAL A 114 3.02 10.77 3.31
C VAL A 114 2.03 10.27 4.33
N ALA A 115 0.91 9.75 3.87
CA ALA A 115 -0.18 9.28 4.74
C ALA A 115 -0.97 8.13 4.11
N MET A 116 -1.80 7.45 4.90
CA MET A 116 -2.73 6.42 4.45
C MET A 116 -4.09 6.57 5.13
N GLY A 117 -5.12 6.03 4.48
CA GLY A 117 -6.48 6.02 5.01
C GLY A 117 -7.25 7.33 4.79
N SER A 118 -8.31 7.53 5.55
CA SER A 118 -9.28 8.61 5.34
C SER A 118 -8.73 10.02 5.56
N VAL A 119 -7.63 10.18 6.27
CA VAL A 119 -6.97 11.49 6.44
C VAL A 119 -6.48 12.06 5.12
N CYS A 120 -6.25 11.23 4.11
CA CYS A 120 -5.76 11.68 2.81
C CYS A 120 -6.73 12.67 2.15
N ASP A 121 -8.04 12.46 2.25
CA ASP A 121 -9.04 13.35 1.67
C ASP A 121 -8.95 14.78 2.28
N ALA A 122 -8.80 14.86 3.60
CA ALA A 122 -8.62 16.15 4.28
C ALA A 122 -7.26 16.80 3.94
N ILE A 123 -6.23 16.00 3.73
CA ILE A 123 -4.90 16.50 3.32
C ILE A 123 -4.97 17.03 1.87
N GLU A 124 -5.69 16.38 0.96
CA GLU A 124 -5.89 16.85 -0.41
C GLU A 124 -6.51 18.26 -0.42
N GLU A 125 -7.56 18.52 0.37
CA GLU A 125 -8.17 19.84 0.51
C GLU A 125 -7.17 20.88 1.06
N ALA A 126 -6.37 20.50 2.06
CA ALA A 126 -5.37 21.40 2.64
C ALA A 126 -4.24 21.73 1.64
N ILE A 127 -3.83 20.76 0.82
CA ILE A 127 -2.84 20.94 -0.25
C ILE A 127 -3.37 21.87 -1.33
N ASP A 128 -4.62 21.67 -1.77
CA ASP A 128 -5.25 22.56 -2.75
C ASP A 128 -5.28 24.00 -2.27
N TYR A 129 -5.68 24.22 -1.02
CA TYR A 129 -5.65 25.53 -0.41
C TYR A 129 -4.23 26.11 -0.33
N ALA A 130 -3.25 25.34 0.10
CA ALA A 130 -1.87 25.80 0.22
C ALA A 130 -1.27 26.16 -1.15
N ASN A 131 -1.49 25.31 -2.17
CA ASN A 131 -0.99 25.53 -3.52
C ASN A 131 -1.65 26.72 -4.21
N ALA A 132 -2.96 26.93 -3.98
CA ALA A 132 -3.66 28.13 -4.42
C ALA A 132 -3.10 29.43 -3.79
N ASN A 133 -2.44 29.33 -2.63
CA ASN A 133 -1.74 30.42 -1.96
C ASN A 133 -0.22 30.43 -2.21
N GLY A 134 0.23 29.81 -3.30
CA GLY A 134 1.61 29.90 -3.78
C GLY A 134 2.61 28.98 -3.09
N LYS A 135 2.12 27.95 -2.38
CA LYS A 135 2.99 26.88 -1.86
C LYS A 135 3.22 25.82 -2.94
N LYS A 136 4.23 24.99 -2.71
CA LYS A 136 4.56 23.81 -3.54
C LYS A 136 4.51 22.57 -2.66
N THR A 137 3.30 22.13 -2.40
CA THR A 137 3.02 21.02 -1.49
C THR A 137 2.41 19.84 -2.24
N GLY A 138 2.69 18.63 -1.76
CA GLY A 138 2.16 17.40 -2.32
C GLY A 138 1.85 16.36 -1.24
N LEU A 139 1.11 15.33 -1.64
CA LEU A 139 0.76 14.18 -0.84
C LEU A 139 1.19 12.91 -1.58
N VAL A 140 1.77 11.96 -0.87
CA VAL A 140 1.87 10.57 -1.29
C VAL A 140 0.88 9.74 -0.49
N VAL A 141 -0.15 9.24 -1.17
CA VAL A 141 -1.17 8.35 -0.61
C VAL A 141 -0.66 6.92 -0.64
N VAL A 142 -0.50 6.28 0.51
CA VAL A 142 -0.10 4.89 0.63
C VAL A 142 -1.35 4.00 0.53
N ARG A 143 -1.46 3.23 -0.56
CA ARG A 143 -2.58 2.30 -0.80
C ARG A 143 -2.19 0.84 -0.56
N LEU A 144 -0.94 0.47 -0.82
CA LEU A 144 -0.38 -0.82 -0.45
C LEU A 144 0.70 -0.62 0.61
N TYR A 145 0.32 -0.83 1.87
CA TYR A 145 1.26 -0.66 3.00
C TYR A 145 2.22 -1.85 3.14
N ARG A 146 1.72 -3.07 2.95
CA ARG A 146 2.51 -4.31 3.01
C ARG A 146 2.16 -5.23 1.83
N PRO A 147 3.13 -5.72 1.06
CA PRO A 147 4.57 -5.40 1.14
C PRO A 147 4.86 -3.93 0.79
N PHE A 148 5.77 -3.28 1.53
CA PHE A 148 6.17 -1.90 1.23
C PHE A 148 7.12 -1.89 0.02
N SER A 149 6.69 -1.29 -1.07
CA SER A 149 7.51 -1.22 -2.28
C SER A 149 8.33 0.05 -2.34
N ARG A 150 9.64 -0.07 -2.09
CA ARG A 150 10.58 1.03 -2.25
C ARG A 150 10.53 1.65 -3.65
N LYS A 151 10.43 0.81 -4.71
CA LYS A 151 10.34 1.25 -6.10
C LYS A 151 9.16 2.21 -6.30
N TYR A 152 7.94 1.75 -6.05
CA TYR A 152 6.73 2.56 -6.25
C TYR A 152 6.67 3.78 -5.33
N PHE A 153 7.20 3.68 -4.11
CA PHE A 153 7.28 4.82 -3.21
C PHE A 153 8.20 5.92 -3.75
N LEU A 154 9.43 5.57 -4.17
CA LEU A 154 10.37 6.54 -4.72
C LEU A 154 9.90 7.14 -6.04
N GLU A 155 9.18 6.38 -6.87
CA GLU A 155 8.56 6.87 -8.12
C GLU A 155 7.41 7.87 -7.85
N ALA A 156 6.75 7.79 -6.70
CA ALA A 156 5.69 8.72 -6.32
C ALA A 156 6.19 10.05 -5.75
N LEU A 157 7.49 10.15 -5.41
CA LEU A 157 8.07 11.38 -4.91
C LEU A 157 8.51 12.30 -6.05
N PRO A 158 8.17 13.61 -6.00
CA PRO A 158 8.71 14.58 -6.96
C PRO A 158 10.22 14.77 -6.77
N ASP A 159 10.95 14.99 -7.86
CA ASP A 159 12.40 15.18 -7.81
C ASP A 159 12.83 16.44 -7.03
N THR A 160 11.92 17.36 -6.86
CA THR A 160 12.11 18.64 -6.16
C THR A 160 11.93 18.57 -4.64
N VAL A 161 11.51 17.43 -4.10
CA VAL A 161 11.19 17.28 -2.68
C VAL A 161 12.41 17.57 -1.79
N LYS A 162 12.20 18.41 -0.78
CA LYS A 162 13.20 18.80 0.24
C LYS A 162 12.83 18.33 1.63
N ARG A 163 11.51 18.19 1.89
CA ARG A 163 10.97 17.81 3.20
C ARG A 163 9.83 16.82 3.03
N ILE A 164 9.82 15.80 3.85
CA ILE A 164 8.76 14.80 3.94
C ILE A 164 8.23 14.78 5.37
N ALA A 165 6.93 14.98 5.52
CA ALA A 165 6.22 14.77 6.77
C ALA A 165 5.42 13.46 6.69
N VAL A 166 5.74 12.50 7.53
CA VAL A 166 5.04 11.21 7.56
C VAL A 166 4.01 11.22 8.68
N LEU A 167 2.75 10.94 8.36
CA LEU A 167 1.66 10.92 9.31
C LEU A 167 1.21 9.50 9.61
N ASP A 168 1.31 9.12 10.86
CA ASP A 168 0.83 7.84 11.39
C ASP A 168 -0.37 8.05 12.32
N ARG A 169 -1.41 7.20 12.20
CA ARG A 169 -2.54 7.16 13.12
C ARG A 169 -2.35 6.11 14.21
N THR A 170 -1.15 5.92 14.65
CA THR A 170 -0.80 4.96 15.68
C THR A 170 0.23 5.52 16.64
N LYS A 171 0.32 4.88 17.79
CA LYS A 171 1.36 5.12 18.78
C LYS A 171 2.03 3.81 19.12
N GLU A 172 3.32 3.72 18.84
CA GLU A 172 4.12 2.55 19.20
C GLU A 172 5.06 2.89 20.36
N PRO A 173 4.67 2.61 21.63
CA PRO A 173 5.47 2.96 22.79
C PRO A 173 6.83 2.25 22.77
N GLY A 174 7.90 3.04 22.99
CA GLY A 174 9.26 2.52 23.02
C GLY A 174 9.94 2.40 21.66
N SER A 175 9.24 2.62 20.54
CA SER A 175 9.86 2.68 19.22
C SER A 175 10.54 4.04 18.97
N MET A 176 11.53 4.05 18.09
CA MET A 176 12.20 5.28 17.64
C MET A 176 11.29 6.13 16.74
N GLY A 177 10.26 5.54 16.16
CA GLY A 177 9.28 6.19 15.29
C GLY A 177 8.09 5.30 15.06
N GLU A 178 7.05 5.85 14.47
CA GLU A 178 5.84 5.09 14.09
C GLU A 178 6.12 4.24 12.84
N PRO A 179 5.34 3.19 12.58
CA PRO A 179 5.64 2.21 11.55
C PRO A 179 5.85 2.80 10.14
N LEU A 180 4.96 3.71 9.68
CA LEU A 180 5.10 4.31 8.37
C LEU A 180 6.32 5.22 8.28
N LEU A 181 6.60 6.00 9.33
CA LEU A 181 7.81 6.82 9.41
C LEU A 181 9.08 5.98 9.25
N LEU A 182 9.15 4.84 9.92
CA LEU A 182 10.31 3.95 9.84
C LEU A 182 10.49 3.37 8.45
N ASP A 183 9.40 2.95 7.79
CA ASP A 183 9.44 2.43 6.43
C ASP A 183 9.88 3.50 5.41
N VAL A 184 9.33 4.70 5.52
CA VAL A 184 9.71 5.84 4.65
C VAL A 184 11.18 6.19 4.84
N THR A 185 11.64 6.29 6.09
CA THR A 185 13.03 6.58 6.39
C THR A 185 13.97 5.52 5.82
N ALA A 186 13.62 4.24 5.96
CA ALA A 186 14.39 3.15 5.38
C ALA A 186 14.37 3.17 3.84
N ALA A 187 13.22 3.51 3.23
CA ALA A 187 13.07 3.52 1.79
C ALA A 187 13.87 4.61 1.09
N ILE A 188 14.01 5.80 1.69
CA ILE A 188 14.80 6.89 1.10
C ILE A 188 16.31 6.72 1.31
N LYS A 189 16.71 5.93 2.30
CA LYS A 189 18.14 5.67 2.57
C LYS A 189 18.84 5.12 1.32
N ASP A 190 20.00 5.65 1.01
CA ASP A 190 20.81 5.27 -0.17
C ASP A 190 20.05 5.42 -1.51
N SER A 191 19.11 6.38 -1.58
CA SER A 191 18.45 6.81 -2.81
C SER A 191 18.87 8.23 -3.19
N LYS A 192 18.37 8.72 -4.33
CA LYS A 192 18.52 10.14 -4.72
C LYS A 192 17.90 11.13 -3.71
N PHE A 193 17.08 10.65 -2.80
CA PHE A 193 16.41 11.43 -1.76
C PHE A 193 17.07 11.28 -0.38
N ASN A 194 18.27 10.71 -0.30
CA ASN A 194 18.94 10.44 0.98
C ASN A 194 19.11 11.68 1.88
N ASP A 195 19.25 12.85 1.28
CA ASP A 195 19.46 14.12 2.00
C ASP A 195 18.16 14.88 2.30
N VAL A 196 17.02 14.32 1.95
CA VAL A 196 15.71 14.91 2.24
C VAL A 196 15.42 14.82 3.74
N LEU A 197 14.97 15.93 4.33
CA LEU A 197 14.56 15.94 5.73
C LEU A 197 13.25 15.17 5.92
N VAL A 198 13.26 14.14 6.75
CA VAL A 198 12.06 13.36 7.10
C VAL A 198 11.68 13.63 8.55
N THR A 199 10.41 13.96 8.77
CA THR A 199 9.84 14.16 10.10
C THR A 199 8.57 13.32 10.26
N GLY A 200 8.34 12.81 11.48
CA GLY A 200 7.14 12.07 11.83
C GLY A 200 6.10 12.94 12.54
N GLY A 201 4.84 12.68 12.27
CA GLY A 201 3.70 13.24 12.98
C GLY A 201 2.67 12.16 13.30
N ARG A 202 1.85 12.42 14.31
CA ARG A 202 0.72 11.55 14.68
C ARG A 202 -0.56 12.35 14.69
N TYR A 203 -1.64 11.68 14.37
CA TYR A 203 -2.99 12.23 14.44
C TYR A 203 -3.95 11.22 15.07
N GLY A 204 -5.10 11.67 15.58
CA GLY A 204 -6.12 10.84 16.24
C GLY A 204 -7.51 11.06 15.67
#